data_0e44de0c50785f06c5500d532112518e
#
_entry.id   0e44de0c50785f06c5500d532112518e
#
_cell.length_a   1.000
_cell.length_b   1.000
_cell.length_c   1.000
_cell.angle_alpha   90.00
_cell.angle_beta   90.00
_cell.angle_gamma   90.00
#
_symmetry.space_group_name_H-M   'P 1'
#
loop_
_entity.id
_entity.type
_entity.pdbx_description
1 polymer ?
#
loop_
_entity_poly.entity_id
_entity_poly.type
_entity_poly.pdbx_seq_one_letter_code
_entity_poly.pdbx_strand_id
1 'polypeptide(L)'
;MEMKQILFYLIIAVIVYLIYQFFFKDNTVADLQGMHNAKVALPIAAEKLPSSGGSNDYTFSVWLYVNNWNYKYGQEKIILVRKTTTGDKPIPMISLGETTNDLNIKITTHNSSDATASSTTNTCPIKNIPLQKWVHLLFTVNNRTADVYLDGKLVKTCMLEGVAELDDKGPLTLCDNGGFSGFTSKLRYYSRSINPREAYEIYKEGFSDSWLGESASKYKLKLAFFSDGQETNSWSL
;
A
#
# COMPACT_ATOMS: atom_id res chain seq x y z
N MET A 1 -9.69 -46.42 1.56
CA MET A 1 -9.90 -45.56 0.40
C MET A 1 -8.98 -46.05 -0.70
N GLU A 2 -9.52 -46.43 -1.85
CA GLU A 2 -8.70 -46.97 -2.93
C GLU A 2 -7.79 -45.88 -3.53
N MET A 3 -6.57 -46.25 -3.92
CA MET A 3 -5.56 -45.34 -4.52
C MET A 3 -6.13 -44.53 -5.71
N LYS A 4 -7.05 -45.12 -6.47
CA LYS A 4 -7.77 -44.47 -7.58
C LYS A 4 -8.66 -43.31 -7.10
N GLN A 5 -9.32 -43.45 -5.96
CA GLN A 5 -10.14 -42.37 -5.39
C GLN A 5 -9.29 -41.19 -4.91
N ILE A 6 -8.15 -41.47 -4.27
CA ILE A 6 -7.22 -40.44 -3.84
C ILE A 6 -6.70 -39.65 -5.04
N LEU A 7 -6.28 -40.36 -6.10
CA LEU A 7 -5.81 -39.73 -7.34
C LEU A 7 -6.91 -38.86 -7.99
N PHE A 8 -8.15 -39.32 -8.01
CA PHE A 8 -9.29 -38.58 -8.55
C PHE A 8 -9.54 -37.28 -7.79
N TYR A 9 -9.54 -37.28 -6.44
CA TYR A 9 -9.71 -36.08 -5.64
C TYR A 9 -8.54 -35.12 -5.78
N LEU A 10 -7.33 -35.64 -5.95
CA LEU A 10 -6.15 -34.81 -6.18
C LEU A 10 -6.22 -34.08 -7.54
N ILE A 11 -6.68 -34.76 -8.57
CA ILE A 11 -6.91 -34.14 -9.89
C ILE A 11 -8.00 -33.05 -9.80
N ILE A 12 -9.10 -33.29 -9.10
CA ILE A 12 -10.15 -32.28 -8.91
C ILE A 12 -9.58 -31.07 -8.16
N ALA A 13 -8.81 -31.27 -7.10
CA ALA A 13 -8.21 -30.18 -6.34
C ALA A 13 -7.26 -29.32 -7.21
N VAL A 14 -6.47 -29.98 -8.07
CA VAL A 14 -5.60 -29.26 -9.02
C VAL A 14 -6.42 -28.48 -10.05
N ILE A 15 -7.49 -29.07 -10.59
CA ILE A 15 -8.38 -28.38 -11.54
C ILE A 15 -9.03 -27.16 -10.89
N VAL A 16 -9.58 -27.30 -9.67
CA VAL A 16 -10.18 -26.19 -8.91
C VAL A 16 -9.15 -25.12 -8.63
N TYR A 17 -7.92 -25.48 -8.26
CA TYR A 17 -6.83 -24.55 -8.05
C TYR A 17 -6.46 -23.78 -9.34
N LEU A 18 -6.39 -24.47 -10.49
CA LEU A 18 -6.10 -23.84 -11.78
C LEU A 18 -7.24 -22.89 -12.20
N ILE A 19 -8.50 -23.30 -12.00
CA ILE A 19 -9.67 -22.45 -12.24
C ILE A 19 -9.61 -21.21 -11.36
N TYR A 20 -9.30 -21.35 -10.08
CA TYR A 20 -9.14 -20.24 -9.17
C TYR A 20 -8.02 -19.29 -9.63
N GLN A 21 -6.84 -19.80 -9.97
CA GLN A 21 -5.72 -19.01 -10.48
C GLN A 21 -6.07 -18.25 -11.76
N PHE A 22 -6.81 -18.90 -12.67
CA PHE A 22 -7.10 -18.31 -13.98
C PHE A 22 -8.24 -17.28 -13.94
N PHE A 23 -9.30 -17.52 -13.12
CA PHE A 23 -10.49 -16.68 -13.12
C PHE A 23 -10.55 -15.67 -11.96
N PHE A 24 -9.87 -15.93 -10.85
CA PHE A 24 -10.03 -15.11 -9.64
C PHE A 24 -8.75 -14.39 -9.22
N LYS A 25 -7.59 -14.71 -9.77
CA LYS A 25 -6.37 -13.97 -9.47
C LYS A 25 -6.37 -12.65 -10.22
N ASP A 26 -6.47 -11.56 -9.48
CA ASP A 26 -6.33 -10.21 -10.02
C ASP A 26 -4.86 -9.92 -10.33
N ASN A 27 -4.50 -10.00 -11.63
CA ASN A 27 -3.13 -9.74 -12.10
C ASN A 27 -2.81 -8.23 -12.12
N THR A 28 -3.76 -7.36 -11.80
CA THR A 28 -3.53 -5.91 -11.71
C THR A 28 -3.06 -5.46 -10.34
N VAL A 29 -2.95 -6.38 -9.37
CA VAL A 29 -2.58 -6.11 -7.98
C VAL A 29 -1.28 -6.80 -7.60
N ALA A 30 -0.39 -6.10 -6.93
CA ALA A 30 0.78 -6.65 -6.27
C ALA A 30 0.78 -6.29 -4.79
N ASP A 31 0.84 -7.30 -3.92
CA ASP A 31 1.18 -7.15 -2.51
C ASP A 31 2.71 -7.09 -2.40
N LEU A 32 3.23 -5.90 -2.10
CA LEU A 32 4.66 -5.64 -2.19
C LEU A 32 5.40 -5.83 -0.86
N GLN A 33 4.75 -5.46 0.26
CA GLN A 33 5.38 -5.49 1.58
C GLN A 33 4.34 -5.55 2.69
N GLY A 34 4.57 -6.43 3.68
CA GLY A 34 3.87 -6.47 4.96
C GLY A 34 4.39 -5.42 5.95
N MET A 35 4.52 -5.79 7.24
CA MET A 35 5.06 -4.88 8.28
C MET A 35 6.53 -4.56 8.03
N HIS A 36 6.89 -3.27 8.01
CA HIS A 36 8.24 -2.80 7.74
C HIS A 36 8.61 -1.60 8.63
N ASN A 37 9.87 -1.55 9.07
CA ASN A 37 10.41 -0.40 9.82
C ASN A 37 10.69 0.75 8.86
N ALA A 38 9.98 1.86 9.04
CA ALA A 38 10.04 2.99 8.12
C ALA A 38 11.36 3.81 8.17
N LYS A 39 12.32 3.46 9.03
CA LYS A 39 13.67 4.05 9.00
C LYS A 39 14.62 3.34 8.02
N VAL A 40 14.22 2.20 7.48
CA VAL A 40 15.04 1.39 6.58
C VAL A 40 14.47 1.48 5.18
N ALA A 41 15.29 1.92 4.23
CA ALA A 41 14.89 1.95 2.83
C ALA A 41 14.73 0.53 2.28
N LEU A 42 13.65 0.29 1.54
CA LEU A 42 13.37 -0.99 0.89
C LEU A 42 13.19 -0.77 -0.61
N PRO A 43 14.19 -1.11 -1.42
CA PRO A 43 14.04 -1.10 -2.87
C PRO A 43 13.18 -2.28 -3.33
N ILE A 44 12.26 -2.00 -4.24
CA ILE A 44 11.34 -2.97 -4.84
C ILE A 44 11.57 -2.93 -6.35
N ALA A 45 11.97 -4.07 -6.89
CA ALA A 45 12.26 -4.19 -8.32
C ALA A 45 10.98 -4.01 -9.17
N ALA A 46 11.12 -3.39 -10.33
CA ALA A 46 10.00 -3.08 -11.22
C ALA A 46 9.23 -4.34 -11.67
N GLU A 47 9.91 -5.48 -11.78
CA GLU A 47 9.33 -6.76 -12.20
C GLU A 47 8.29 -7.31 -11.19
N LYS A 48 8.29 -6.80 -9.94
CA LYS A 48 7.28 -7.13 -8.94
C LYS A 48 6.00 -6.31 -9.09
N LEU A 49 6.02 -5.27 -9.91
CA LEU A 49 4.87 -4.43 -10.18
C LEU A 49 4.14 -4.95 -11.42
N PRO A 50 2.80 -5.10 -11.38
CA PRO A 50 2.04 -5.43 -12.57
C PRO A 50 2.20 -4.33 -13.62
N SER A 51 2.30 -4.74 -14.89
CA SER A 51 2.38 -3.80 -16.00
C SER A 51 1.10 -2.98 -16.12
N SER A 52 1.26 -1.73 -16.52
CA SER A 52 0.16 -0.79 -16.75
C SER A 52 -0.72 -1.16 -17.95
N GLY A 53 -0.24 -2.05 -18.84
CA GLY A 53 -0.95 -2.39 -20.08
C GLY A 53 -1.16 -1.20 -21.02
N GLY A 54 -0.36 -0.14 -20.85
CA GLY A 54 -0.47 1.11 -21.63
C GLY A 54 -1.42 2.14 -21.04
N SER A 55 -2.02 1.88 -19.88
CA SER A 55 -2.74 2.89 -19.08
C SER A 55 -1.77 3.67 -18.20
N ASN A 56 -2.07 4.94 -17.98
CA ASN A 56 -1.36 5.77 -17.00
C ASN A 56 -2.07 5.81 -15.63
N ASP A 57 -3.11 4.98 -15.47
CA ASP A 57 -3.84 4.85 -14.22
C ASP A 57 -3.12 3.91 -13.27
N TYR A 58 -3.01 4.30 -12.03
CA TYR A 58 -2.41 3.45 -11.01
C TYR A 58 -2.89 3.84 -9.60
N THR A 59 -2.68 2.92 -8.66
CA THR A 59 -3.01 3.16 -7.27
C THR A 59 -1.93 2.59 -6.36
N PHE A 60 -1.58 3.34 -5.32
CA PHE A 60 -0.80 2.87 -4.18
C PHE A 60 -1.66 2.86 -2.93
N SER A 61 -1.56 1.80 -2.15
CA SER A 61 -2.22 1.65 -0.86
C SER A 61 -1.18 1.23 0.17
N VAL A 62 -1.13 1.91 1.32
CA VAL A 62 -0.17 1.63 2.39
C VAL A 62 -0.73 2.07 3.74
N TRP A 63 -0.48 1.28 4.78
CA TRP A 63 -0.72 1.66 6.15
C TRP A 63 0.52 2.31 6.75
N LEU A 64 0.33 3.42 7.47
CA LEU A 64 1.37 4.25 8.07
C LEU A 64 1.15 4.37 9.57
N TYR A 65 2.22 4.19 10.35
CA TYR A 65 2.24 4.55 11.77
C TYR A 65 3.44 5.45 12.04
N VAL A 66 3.21 6.73 12.24
CA VAL A 66 4.26 7.70 12.56
C VAL A 66 4.40 7.79 14.07
N ASN A 67 5.52 7.29 14.61
CA ASN A 67 5.76 7.21 16.04
C ASN A 67 6.36 8.49 16.61
N ASN A 68 7.43 9.02 15.99
CA ASN A 68 8.16 10.19 16.47
C ASN A 68 8.37 11.19 15.33
N TRP A 69 7.76 12.35 15.45
CA TRP A 69 7.85 13.42 14.46
C TRP A 69 9.22 14.12 14.43
N ASN A 70 9.93 14.15 15.57
CA ASN A 70 11.23 14.83 15.69
C ASN A 70 12.35 14.14 14.89
N TYR A 71 12.14 12.88 14.51
CA TYR A 71 13.09 12.20 13.62
C TYR A 71 13.14 12.92 12.28
N LYS A 72 14.34 13.31 11.83
CA LYS A 72 14.57 14.09 10.61
C LYS A 72 13.72 15.38 10.54
N TYR A 73 13.56 16.07 11.68
CA TYR A 73 12.91 17.37 11.70
C TYR A 73 13.64 18.37 10.78
N GLY A 74 12.90 19.14 10.00
CA GLY A 74 13.46 20.05 8.98
C GLY A 74 13.90 19.35 7.69
N GLN A 75 13.60 18.05 7.52
CA GLN A 75 13.88 17.30 6.30
C GLN A 75 12.61 16.57 5.81
N GLU A 76 12.45 16.49 4.49
CA GLU A 76 11.36 15.72 3.87
C GLU A 76 11.53 14.22 4.20
N LYS A 77 10.45 13.58 4.64
CA LYS A 77 10.43 12.18 5.08
C LYS A 77 9.70 11.35 4.04
N ILE A 78 10.46 10.63 3.21
CA ILE A 78 9.90 9.89 2.07
C ILE A 78 9.19 8.64 2.57
N ILE A 79 7.91 8.47 2.23
CA ILE A 79 7.13 7.26 2.46
C ILE A 79 7.39 6.28 1.33
N LEU A 80 7.14 6.70 0.09
CA LEU A 80 7.47 5.92 -1.09
C LEU A 80 7.85 6.85 -2.26
N VAL A 81 8.71 6.37 -3.11
CA VAL A 81 9.06 7.03 -4.37
C VAL A 81 9.23 5.99 -5.46
N ARG A 82 8.55 6.19 -6.58
CA ARG A 82 8.84 5.53 -7.84
C ARG A 82 9.52 6.55 -8.74
N LYS A 83 10.59 6.16 -9.40
CA LYS A 83 11.37 7.02 -10.30
C LYS A 83 11.32 6.48 -11.71
N THR A 84 11.51 7.34 -12.69
CA THR A 84 11.76 6.90 -14.07
C THR A 84 13.05 6.10 -14.16
N THR A 85 13.23 5.32 -15.20
CA THR A 85 14.49 4.59 -15.46
C THR A 85 15.68 5.53 -15.64
N THR A 86 15.45 6.76 -16.08
CA THR A 86 16.46 7.85 -16.10
C THR A 86 16.78 8.39 -14.71
N GLY A 87 15.97 8.07 -13.69
CA GLY A 87 16.23 8.38 -12.28
C GLY A 87 15.89 9.79 -11.80
N ASP A 88 15.47 10.68 -12.69
CA ASP A 88 15.44 12.10 -12.37
C ASP A 88 14.08 12.60 -11.87
N LYS A 89 12.99 11.88 -12.13
CA LYS A 89 11.63 12.39 -11.85
C LYS A 89 10.81 11.41 -11.02
N PRO A 90 10.06 11.93 -10.02
CA PRO A 90 9.16 11.10 -9.22
C PRO A 90 7.85 10.78 -9.98
N ILE A 91 7.50 9.49 -10.03
CA ILE A 91 6.31 8.96 -10.72
C ILE A 91 5.54 7.90 -9.89
N PRO A 92 4.97 8.19 -8.72
CA PRO A 92 4.99 9.40 -7.91
C PRO A 92 6.03 9.38 -6.78
N MET A 93 6.09 10.48 -6.00
CA MET A 93 6.70 10.52 -4.67
C MET A 93 5.66 10.91 -3.63
N ILE A 94 5.57 10.15 -2.56
CA ILE A 94 4.73 10.43 -1.39
C ILE A 94 5.65 10.65 -0.19
N SER A 95 5.50 11.79 0.48
CA SER A 95 6.37 12.18 1.58
C SER A 95 5.60 12.92 2.67
N LEU A 96 6.11 12.86 3.91
CA LEU A 96 5.67 13.73 4.99
C LEU A 96 6.46 15.06 4.94
N GLY A 97 5.81 16.12 5.38
CA GLY A 97 6.40 17.45 5.42
C GLY A 97 7.67 17.54 6.29
N GLU A 98 8.42 18.58 6.09
CA GLU A 98 9.69 18.82 6.81
C GLU A 98 9.43 19.18 8.29
N THR A 99 8.52 20.10 8.55
CA THR A 99 8.25 20.69 9.87
C THR A 99 6.82 20.45 10.35
N THR A 100 5.86 20.32 9.42
CA THR A 100 4.43 20.09 9.71
C THR A 100 4.03 18.68 9.33
N ASN A 101 3.06 18.11 10.04
CA ASN A 101 2.51 16.77 9.79
C ASN A 101 1.61 16.71 8.55
N ASP A 102 2.06 17.36 7.48
CA ASP A 102 1.40 17.36 6.18
C ASP A 102 1.93 16.20 5.33
N LEU A 103 1.10 15.70 4.43
CA LEU A 103 1.47 14.73 3.41
C LEU A 103 1.56 15.45 2.06
N ASN A 104 2.64 15.25 1.35
CA ASN A 104 2.85 15.78 0.01
C ASN A 104 2.93 14.62 -1.00
N ILE A 105 2.13 14.70 -2.05
CA ILE A 105 2.18 13.77 -3.17
C ILE A 105 2.64 14.54 -4.39
N LYS A 106 3.83 14.20 -4.91
CA LYS A 106 4.41 14.80 -6.11
C LYS A 106 4.22 13.84 -7.28
N ILE A 107 3.66 14.35 -8.37
CA ILE A 107 3.32 13.57 -9.57
C ILE A 107 3.87 14.30 -10.78
N THR A 108 4.69 13.64 -11.55
CA THR A 108 5.16 14.17 -12.84
C THR A 108 4.12 13.92 -13.92
N THR A 109 3.84 14.92 -14.73
CA THR A 109 2.84 14.89 -15.81
C THR A 109 3.41 15.43 -17.12
N HIS A 110 2.88 14.96 -18.22
CA HIS A 110 3.13 15.48 -19.55
C HIS A 110 1.91 16.28 -20.06
N ASN A 111 2.16 17.48 -20.58
CA ASN A 111 1.11 18.37 -21.07
C ASN A 111 0.76 18.18 -22.55
N SER A 112 1.54 17.41 -23.31
CA SER A 112 1.39 17.26 -24.77
C SER A 112 1.67 15.83 -25.20
N SER A 113 1.10 15.45 -26.35
CA SER A 113 1.43 14.22 -27.08
C SER A 113 2.82 14.25 -27.74
N ASP A 114 3.51 15.39 -27.72
CA ASP A 114 4.86 15.51 -28.28
C ASP A 114 5.91 15.01 -27.28
N ALA A 115 6.75 14.09 -27.72
CA ALA A 115 7.84 13.51 -26.92
C ALA A 115 8.90 14.55 -26.45
N THR A 116 8.84 15.76 -26.96
CA THR A 116 9.71 16.91 -26.59
C THR A 116 9.08 17.85 -25.59
N ALA A 117 7.82 17.62 -25.19
CA ALA A 117 7.15 18.47 -24.19
C ALA A 117 7.81 18.35 -22.81
N SER A 118 8.03 19.48 -22.16
CA SER A 118 8.56 19.49 -20.80
C SER A 118 7.57 18.85 -19.83
N SER A 119 8.03 17.90 -19.04
CA SER A 119 7.23 17.36 -17.95
C SER A 119 7.19 18.31 -16.77
N THR A 120 6.02 18.43 -16.14
CA THR A 120 5.78 19.28 -14.97
C THR A 120 5.51 18.40 -13.75
N THR A 121 6.04 18.78 -12.59
CA THR A 121 5.74 18.10 -11.33
C THR A 121 4.61 18.84 -10.60
N ASN A 122 3.48 18.16 -10.45
CA ASN A 122 2.33 18.64 -9.70
C ASN A 122 2.44 18.18 -8.25
N THR A 123 2.09 19.04 -7.29
CA THR A 123 2.07 18.68 -5.86
C THR A 123 0.64 18.71 -5.34
N CYS A 124 0.23 17.61 -4.70
CA CYS A 124 -1.07 17.45 -4.04
C CYS A 124 -0.83 17.39 -2.52
N PRO A 125 -0.94 18.50 -1.76
CA PRO A 125 -0.72 18.49 -0.32
C PRO A 125 -1.99 18.15 0.43
N ILE A 126 -1.84 17.31 1.47
CA ILE A 126 -2.89 16.96 2.45
C ILE A 126 -2.39 17.37 3.83
N LYS A 127 -3.17 18.15 4.56
CA LYS A 127 -2.77 18.68 5.85
C LYS A 127 -3.19 17.79 7.01
N ASN A 128 -2.41 17.84 8.08
CA ASN A 128 -2.74 17.25 9.38
C ASN A 128 -2.94 15.73 9.35
N ILE A 129 -1.93 14.99 8.87
CA ILE A 129 -1.94 13.53 8.98
C ILE A 129 -1.87 13.13 10.46
N PRO A 130 -2.76 12.24 10.93
CA PRO A 130 -2.73 11.77 12.31
C PRO A 130 -1.39 11.09 12.64
N LEU A 131 -0.87 11.38 13.83
CA LEU A 131 0.35 10.79 14.37
C LEU A 131 0.02 9.78 15.47
N GLN A 132 0.93 8.85 15.74
CA GLN A 132 0.84 7.85 16.81
C GLN A 132 -0.41 6.95 16.72
N LYS A 133 -0.93 6.77 15.52
CA LYS A 133 -1.95 5.77 15.19
C LYS A 133 -1.73 5.23 13.79
N TRP A 134 -2.26 4.08 13.51
CA TRP A 134 -2.32 3.56 12.15
C TRP A 134 -3.29 4.38 11.30
N VAL A 135 -2.81 4.80 10.14
CA VAL A 135 -3.58 5.55 9.13
C VAL A 135 -3.43 4.82 7.81
N HIS A 136 -4.53 4.54 7.15
CA HIS A 136 -4.53 4.00 5.81
C HIS A 136 -4.45 5.13 4.79
N LEU A 137 -3.44 5.11 3.96
CA LEU A 137 -3.29 5.99 2.82
C LEU A 137 -3.54 5.20 1.54
N LEU A 138 -4.50 5.65 0.74
CA LEU A 138 -4.68 5.18 -0.62
C LEU A 138 -4.64 6.38 -1.56
N PHE A 139 -3.80 6.30 -2.56
CA PHE A 139 -3.61 7.32 -3.58
C PHE A 139 -3.84 6.70 -4.95
N THR A 140 -4.79 7.23 -5.70
CA THR A 140 -5.13 6.72 -7.03
C THR A 140 -5.07 7.82 -8.07
N VAL A 141 -4.52 7.50 -9.23
CA VAL A 141 -4.50 8.36 -10.40
C VAL A 141 -5.44 7.78 -11.45
N ASN A 142 -6.27 8.64 -11.98
CA ASN A 142 -7.16 8.36 -13.10
C ASN A 142 -6.99 9.47 -14.14
N ASN A 143 -6.24 9.18 -15.20
CA ASN A 143 -5.92 10.10 -16.28
C ASN A 143 -5.31 11.43 -15.74
N ARG A 144 -6.13 12.47 -15.57
CA ARG A 144 -5.72 13.82 -15.12
C ARG A 144 -6.23 14.18 -13.73
N THR A 145 -6.70 13.20 -12.97
CA THR A 145 -7.13 13.39 -11.59
C THR A 145 -6.37 12.49 -10.65
N ALA A 146 -6.07 13.00 -9.48
CA ALA A 146 -5.42 12.26 -8.41
C ALA A 146 -6.29 12.35 -7.15
N ASP A 147 -6.85 11.21 -6.73
CA ASP A 147 -7.67 11.10 -5.55
C ASP A 147 -6.88 10.52 -4.39
N VAL A 148 -7.03 11.13 -3.22
CA VAL A 148 -6.37 10.71 -1.99
C VAL A 148 -7.42 10.31 -0.95
N TYR A 149 -7.29 9.11 -0.44
CA TYR A 149 -8.14 8.56 0.61
C TYR A 149 -7.32 8.37 1.88
N LEU A 150 -7.87 8.82 3.00
CA LEU A 150 -7.36 8.50 4.34
C LEU A 150 -8.44 7.70 5.09
N ASP A 151 -8.02 6.59 5.67
CA ASP A 151 -8.90 5.69 6.41
C ASP A 151 -10.19 5.35 5.61
N GLY A 152 -10.00 5.05 4.30
CA GLY A 152 -11.07 4.69 3.36
C GLY A 152 -11.99 5.83 2.92
N LYS A 153 -11.71 7.09 3.31
CA LYS A 153 -12.52 8.26 2.95
C LYS A 153 -11.75 9.18 2.02
N LEU A 154 -12.41 9.64 0.95
CA LEU A 154 -11.85 10.63 0.04
C LEU A 154 -11.64 11.95 0.80
N VAL A 155 -10.39 12.38 0.91
CA VAL A 155 -10.01 13.62 1.60
C VAL A 155 -9.62 14.73 0.64
N LYS A 156 -9.16 14.36 -0.55
CA LYS A 156 -8.76 15.34 -1.58
C LYS A 156 -8.77 14.74 -2.97
N THR A 157 -9.21 15.54 -3.94
CA THR A 157 -9.01 15.35 -5.38
C THR A 157 -8.13 16.48 -5.90
N CYS A 158 -7.03 16.14 -6.56
CA CYS A 158 -6.16 17.11 -7.22
C CYS A 158 -6.28 16.97 -8.73
N MET A 159 -6.50 18.09 -9.41
CA MET A 159 -6.44 18.15 -10.87
C MET A 159 -4.99 18.26 -11.29
N LEU A 160 -4.58 17.43 -12.23
CA LEU A 160 -3.24 17.44 -12.81
C LEU A 160 -3.24 18.32 -14.07
N GLU A 161 -2.15 19.05 -14.28
CA GLU A 161 -2.00 19.91 -15.47
C GLU A 161 -1.90 19.10 -16.77
N GLY A 162 -1.42 17.84 -16.68
CA GLY A 162 -1.28 16.90 -17.79
C GLY A 162 -1.64 15.49 -17.39
N VAL A 163 -1.38 14.54 -18.29
CA VAL A 163 -1.50 13.10 -18.01
C VAL A 163 -0.33 12.66 -17.15
N ALA A 164 -0.58 11.87 -16.11
CA ALA A 164 0.47 11.36 -15.23
C ALA A 164 1.47 10.52 -16.00
N GLU A 165 2.75 10.77 -15.76
CA GLU A 165 3.83 9.94 -16.30
C GLU A 165 3.89 8.62 -15.54
N LEU A 166 4.04 7.51 -16.26
CA LEU A 166 4.27 6.19 -15.71
C LEU A 166 5.38 5.50 -16.50
N ASP A 167 6.30 4.86 -15.78
CA ASP A 167 7.36 4.05 -16.34
C ASP A 167 7.32 2.66 -15.70
N ASP A 168 6.86 1.66 -16.45
CA ASP A 168 6.72 0.28 -15.95
C ASP A 168 8.05 -0.33 -15.51
N LYS A 169 9.18 0.17 -16.04
CA LYS A 169 10.52 -0.28 -15.68
C LYS A 169 11.14 0.55 -14.54
N GLY A 170 10.46 1.61 -14.13
CA GLY A 170 10.93 2.49 -13.06
C GLY A 170 10.93 1.79 -11.70
N PRO A 171 12.05 1.86 -10.94
CA PRO A 171 12.13 1.23 -9.62
C PRO A 171 11.27 1.97 -8.59
N LEU A 172 10.71 1.20 -7.64
CA LEU A 172 10.00 1.72 -6.48
C LEU A 172 10.87 1.57 -5.24
N THR A 173 10.95 2.59 -4.40
CA THR A 173 11.61 2.50 -3.10
C THR A 173 10.65 2.94 -2.00
N LEU A 174 10.45 2.08 -1.01
CA LEU A 174 9.72 2.39 0.21
C LEU A 174 10.68 2.98 1.23
N CYS A 175 10.29 4.06 1.92
CA CYS A 175 11.06 4.72 2.97
C CYS A 175 12.48 5.16 2.52
N ASP A 176 12.61 5.66 1.29
CA ASP A 176 13.88 6.14 0.75
C ASP A 176 14.51 7.21 1.65
N ASN A 177 15.85 7.32 1.59
CA ASN A 177 16.62 8.26 2.39
C ASN A 177 16.30 8.21 3.90
N GLY A 178 16.12 7.00 4.46
CA GLY A 178 15.82 6.80 5.88
C GLY A 178 14.40 7.20 6.31
N GLY A 179 13.50 7.43 5.38
CA GLY A 179 12.06 7.60 5.59
C GLY A 179 11.66 8.39 6.83
N PHE A 180 10.88 7.77 7.72
CA PHE A 180 10.36 8.39 8.95
C PHE A 180 10.47 7.44 10.16
N SER A 181 10.28 7.98 11.37
CA SER A 181 10.25 7.16 12.58
C SER A 181 8.89 6.52 12.76
N GLY A 182 8.80 5.21 12.51
CA GLY A 182 7.54 4.48 12.58
C GLY A 182 7.57 3.19 11.80
N PHE A 183 6.39 2.81 11.31
CA PHE A 183 6.19 1.58 10.56
C PHE A 183 5.29 1.83 9.36
N THR A 184 5.50 1.02 8.31
CA THR A 184 4.57 0.85 7.20
C THR A 184 4.03 -0.57 7.20
N SER A 185 2.85 -0.80 6.64
CA SER A 185 2.29 -2.14 6.47
C SER A 185 1.40 -2.22 5.24
N LYS A 186 1.25 -3.42 4.69
CA LYS A 186 0.40 -3.72 3.53
C LYS A 186 0.58 -2.73 2.39
N LEU A 187 1.83 -2.54 1.94
CA LEU A 187 2.08 -1.80 0.72
C LEU A 187 1.57 -2.62 -0.47
N ARG A 188 0.61 -2.05 -1.21
CA ARG A 188 0.06 -2.61 -2.44
C ARG A 188 0.17 -1.63 -3.59
N TYR A 189 0.36 -2.16 -4.77
CA TYR A 189 0.29 -1.43 -6.03
C TYR A 189 -0.77 -2.06 -6.92
N TYR A 190 -1.57 -1.21 -7.55
CA TYR A 190 -2.58 -1.58 -8.53
C TYR A 190 -2.26 -0.86 -9.84
N SER A 191 -2.20 -1.60 -10.97
CA SER A 191 -2.02 -1.01 -12.29
C SER A 191 -3.33 -0.48 -12.90
N ARG A 192 -4.19 0.04 -12.03
CA ARG A 192 -5.50 0.63 -12.39
C ARG A 192 -5.92 1.66 -11.35
N SER A 193 -6.88 2.49 -11.68
CA SER A 193 -7.54 3.35 -10.71
C SER A 193 -8.52 2.57 -9.82
N ILE A 194 -8.73 3.07 -8.61
CA ILE A 194 -9.61 2.48 -7.59
C ILE A 194 -10.77 3.45 -7.33
N ASN A 195 -11.98 2.90 -7.25
CA ASN A 195 -13.18 3.67 -6.93
C ASN A 195 -13.37 3.82 -5.40
N PRO A 196 -14.21 4.77 -4.92
CA PRO A 196 -14.39 5.03 -3.48
C PRO A 196 -14.88 3.83 -2.67
N ARG A 197 -15.74 2.97 -3.25
CA ARG A 197 -16.23 1.77 -2.58
C ARG A 197 -15.11 0.78 -2.35
N GLU A 198 -14.32 0.54 -3.37
CA GLU A 198 -13.17 -0.37 -3.30
C GLU A 198 -12.09 0.16 -2.35
N ALA A 199 -11.82 1.48 -2.35
CA ALA A 199 -10.91 2.11 -1.40
C ALA A 199 -11.34 1.87 0.06
N TYR A 200 -12.63 1.90 0.34
CA TYR A 200 -13.17 1.59 1.66
C TYR A 200 -13.06 0.09 2.00
N GLU A 201 -13.27 -0.82 1.03
CA GLU A 201 -13.08 -2.27 1.25
C GLU A 201 -11.62 -2.59 1.56
N ILE A 202 -10.66 -2.00 0.84
CA ILE A 202 -9.22 -2.17 1.11
C ILE A 202 -8.87 -1.66 2.52
N TYR A 203 -9.41 -0.52 2.93
CA TYR A 203 -9.25 0.00 4.29
C TYR A 203 -9.75 -0.98 5.35
N LYS A 204 -10.92 -1.60 5.14
CA LYS A 204 -11.52 -2.55 6.10
C LYS A 204 -10.69 -3.81 6.33
N GLU A 205 -9.79 -4.17 5.44
CA GLU A 205 -8.87 -5.29 5.64
C GLU A 205 -7.89 -5.07 6.80
N GLY A 206 -7.74 -3.81 7.27
CA GLY A 206 -6.85 -3.46 8.38
C GLY A 206 -5.36 -3.54 8.01
N PHE A 207 -4.50 -3.15 8.93
CA PHE A 207 -3.04 -3.08 8.74
C PHE A 207 -2.31 -4.40 8.99
N SER A 208 -2.96 -5.41 9.55
CA SER A 208 -2.35 -6.69 9.92
C SER A 208 -2.83 -7.82 8.99
N ASP A 209 -1.94 -8.76 8.68
CA ASP A 209 -2.25 -9.97 7.92
C ASP A 209 -2.94 -11.04 8.77
N SER A 210 -3.02 -10.84 10.09
CA SER A 210 -3.71 -11.74 10.99
C SER A 210 -5.21 -11.50 10.93
N TRP A 211 -6.00 -12.49 10.50
CA TRP A 211 -7.46 -12.47 10.56
C TRP A 211 -8.01 -12.28 11.98
N LEU A 212 -7.15 -12.50 13.01
CA LEU A 212 -7.42 -12.23 14.41
C LEU A 212 -6.96 -10.82 14.85
N GLY A 213 -6.27 -10.04 13.98
CA GLY A 213 -5.43 -8.91 14.38
C GLY A 213 -6.11 -7.82 15.19
N GLU A 214 -7.21 -7.27 14.71
CA GLU A 214 -7.86 -6.14 15.42
C GLU A 214 -8.85 -6.61 16.49
N SER A 215 -9.48 -7.75 16.27
CA SER A 215 -10.41 -8.34 17.24
C SER A 215 -9.66 -8.96 18.43
N ALA A 216 -8.50 -9.58 18.20
CA ALA A 216 -7.71 -10.21 19.26
C ALA A 216 -7.00 -9.18 20.16
N SER A 217 -6.67 -7.99 19.64
CA SER A 217 -6.09 -6.93 20.49
C SER A 217 -7.09 -6.31 21.47
N LYS A 218 -8.39 -6.44 21.22
CA LYS A 218 -9.48 -5.97 22.09
C LYS A 218 -9.91 -7.01 23.12
N TYR A 219 -9.62 -8.30 22.88
CA TYR A 219 -10.06 -9.39 23.74
C TYR A 219 -8.85 -10.19 24.22
N LYS A 220 -8.65 -10.23 25.54
CA LYS A 220 -7.68 -11.15 26.16
C LYS A 220 -8.41 -12.48 26.41
N LEU A 221 -7.97 -13.55 25.74
CA LEU A 221 -8.50 -14.89 26.00
C LEU A 221 -7.69 -15.51 27.16
N LYS A 222 -8.37 -15.76 28.30
CA LYS A 222 -7.80 -16.53 29.40
C LYS A 222 -8.47 -17.91 29.41
N LEU A 223 -7.71 -18.96 29.13
CA LEU A 223 -8.13 -20.34 29.32
C LEU A 223 -7.63 -20.79 30.69
N ALA A 224 -8.56 -21.02 31.63
CA ALA A 224 -8.24 -21.52 32.95
C ALA A 224 -8.85 -22.92 33.13
N PHE A 225 -8.06 -23.86 33.62
CA PHE A 225 -8.52 -25.19 34.00
C PHE A 225 -8.71 -25.22 35.51
N PHE A 226 -9.89 -25.67 35.93
CA PHE A 226 -10.22 -25.80 37.34
C PHE A 226 -10.36 -27.28 37.70
N SER A 227 -9.77 -27.68 38.82
CA SER A 227 -9.99 -28.95 39.49
C SER A 227 -10.41 -28.67 40.92
N ASP A 228 -11.55 -29.25 41.37
CA ASP A 228 -12.13 -29.03 42.68
C ASP A 228 -12.32 -27.55 43.09
N GLY A 229 -12.65 -26.72 42.08
CA GLY A 229 -12.87 -25.28 42.29
C GLY A 229 -11.61 -24.41 42.40
N GLN A 230 -10.43 -25.03 42.25
CA GLN A 230 -9.15 -24.31 42.22
C GLN A 230 -8.58 -24.27 40.79
N GLU A 231 -8.05 -23.09 40.41
CA GLU A 231 -7.38 -22.89 39.11
C GLU A 231 -6.04 -23.63 39.14
N THR A 232 -5.92 -24.69 38.35
CA THR A 232 -4.72 -25.54 38.27
C THR A 232 -3.74 -25.09 37.20
N ASN A 233 -4.24 -24.52 36.09
CA ASN A 233 -3.41 -23.96 35.01
C ASN A 233 -4.17 -22.88 34.26
N SER A 234 -3.49 -21.80 33.87
CA SER A 234 -4.07 -20.76 33.01
C SER A 234 -3.10 -20.30 31.93
N TRP A 235 -3.62 -20.11 30.76
CA TRP A 235 -2.93 -19.56 29.61
C TRP A 235 -3.65 -18.29 29.18
N SER A 236 -2.90 -17.18 29.05
CA SER A 236 -3.37 -15.92 28.49
C SER A 236 -2.68 -15.67 27.15
N LEU A 237 -3.46 -15.44 26.13
CA LEU A 237 -3.02 -14.97 24.80
C LEU A 237 -3.35 -13.49 24.66
#